data_87598f506d74fb6bbc401d4feeff7bb4
#
_entry.id   87598f506d74fb6bbc401d4feeff7bb4
#
_cell.length_a   1.000
_cell.length_b   1.000
_cell.length_c   1.000
_cell.angle_alpha   90.00
_cell.angle_beta   90.00
_cell.angle_gamma   90.00
#
_symmetry.space_group_name_H-M   'P 1'
#
loop_
_entity.id
_entity.type
_entity.pdbx_description
1 polymer ?
#
loop_
_entity_poly.entity_id
_entity_poly.type
_entity_poly.pdbx_seq_one_letter_code
_entity_poly.pdbx_strand_id
1 'polypeptide(L)'
;MLSLQVMRNDMKQDNIFEELSGKEYEHGFVTDVDQEFIPKGLNEDIIRLISAKKEEPEWLLDFRLDAFRKWQKMTVPTWGHLDIPEIDFQDIIYYAAPKKESDRPKEIDPELEKTFDKLGIPLNERAALAGVAVDAVFDSVSVATTFRAALAEKGIIFCSFSEAVKEHPDLVRKYLATVVPSGDNFYSALNSAVFSDGSFCYIPKGVRCPMELSSYFRINAKGTGQFERTLIVADEGSYVSYMEGCTAPMRDENQLHAAVVEIIVEKDADVRYSTVQNWYTGDAQGRGGIFNFVTKRGICKGSGSHLSWTQVETGSAITWKYPSTILKGDNSSSEFYSVAVTNNRQQADTGTKMIHIGRNTRSRIVSKGISAGHSQNSYRGLVKMLPGAENARNYSQCDSLLIGSDCGAHTFPDIQNSNPTAIVEHEATTSKISEDQLFYCNQRGIPSEDAVGLIVNGYAKEVLARLPMEFAVEARKLLSVSLEGSIG
;
A
#
# COMPACT_ATOMS: atom_id res chain seq x y z
N MET A 1 34.90 -24.72 11.42
CA MET A 1 34.38 -24.82 10.05
C MET A 1 33.07 -24.08 9.83
N LEU A 2 32.19 -23.97 10.82
CA LEU A 2 30.95 -23.15 10.68
C LEU A 2 31.18 -21.63 10.50
N SER A 3 32.24 -21.06 11.11
CA SER A 3 32.52 -19.62 11.02
C SER A 3 32.96 -19.15 9.62
N LEU A 4 33.63 -20.00 8.86
CA LEU A 4 34.10 -19.70 7.50
C LEU A 4 32.99 -19.81 6.44
N GLN A 5 31.93 -20.57 6.73
CA GLN A 5 30.79 -20.71 5.82
C GLN A 5 29.79 -19.55 5.96
N VAL A 6 29.67 -19.01 7.19
CA VAL A 6 28.91 -17.78 7.44
C VAL A 6 29.60 -16.59 6.77
N MET A 7 30.89 -16.41 6.94
CA MET A 7 31.66 -15.33 6.28
C MET A 7 31.68 -15.43 4.73
N ARG A 8 31.60 -16.63 4.15
CA ARG A 8 31.49 -16.80 2.69
C ARG A 8 30.11 -16.49 2.14
N ASN A 9 29.04 -16.67 2.94
CA ASN A 9 27.69 -16.25 2.55
C ASN A 9 27.54 -14.74 2.65
N ASP A 10 28.12 -14.10 3.67
CA ASP A 10 28.13 -12.65 3.81
C ASP A 10 28.90 -11.98 2.65
N MET A 11 30.08 -12.49 2.28
CA MET A 11 30.86 -11.95 1.14
C MET A 11 30.21 -12.20 -0.24
N LYS A 12 29.31 -13.18 -0.40
CA LYS A 12 28.50 -13.32 -1.61
C LYS A 12 27.32 -12.37 -1.66
N GLN A 13 26.78 -11.99 -0.51
CA GLN A 13 25.76 -10.95 -0.40
C GLN A 13 26.35 -9.56 -0.68
N ASP A 14 27.57 -9.27 -0.20
CA ASP A 14 28.24 -7.99 -0.43
C ASP A 14 28.57 -7.77 -1.93
N ASN A 15 28.97 -8.79 -2.67
CA ASN A 15 29.18 -8.68 -4.13
C ASN A 15 27.86 -8.43 -4.93
N ILE A 16 26.71 -8.86 -4.42
CA ILE A 16 25.40 -8.54 -5.03
C ILE A 16 25.04 -7.07 -4.75
N PHE A 17 25.48 -6.51 -3.63
CA PHE A 17 25.30 -5.09 -3.30
C PHE A 17 26.12 -4.16 -4.21
N GLU A 18 27.36 -4.50 -4.57
CA GLU A 18 28.20 -3.70 -5.48
C GLU A 18 27.70 -3.71 -6.93
N GLU A 19 27.09 -4.79 -7.40
CA GLU A 19 26.44 -4.84 -8.73
C GLU A 19 25.13 -4.04 -8.83
N LEU A 20 24.52 -3.71 -7.70
CA LEU A 20 23.22 -3.05 -7.62
C LEU A 20 23.29 -1.55 -7.25
N SER A 21 24.44 -1.07 -6.76
CA SER A 21 24.68 0.35 -6.45
C SER A 21 25.09 1.12 -7.68
N GLY A 22 24.17 1.79 -8.34
CA GLY A 22 24.46 2.63 -9.51
C GLY A 22 23.43 2.50 -10.63
N LYS A 23 22.27 1.92 -10.34
CA LYS A 23 21.18 1.84 -11.30
C LYS A 23 20.14 2.90 -11.00
N GLU A 24 19.86 3.76 -11.99
CA GLU A 24 18.69 4.65 -12.03
C GLU A 24 17.41 3.87 -11.66
N TYR A 25 16.35 4.58 -11.25
CA TYR A 25 15.04 4.02 -10.95
C TYR A 25 14.58 3.04 -12.05
N GLU A 26 14.78 1.74 -11.81
CA GLU A 26 14.56 0.66 -12.80
C GLU A 26 13.10 0.58 -13.28
N HIS A 27 12.14 1.08 -12.49
CA HIS A 27 10.72 1.04 -12.81
C HIS A 27 10.21 2.28 -13.55
N GLY A 28 11.09 3.24 -13.87
CA GLY A 28 10.75 4.51 -14.55
C GLY A 28 10.39 4.39 -16.04
N PHE A 29 10.48 3.21 -16.64
CA PHE A 29 10.18 2.98 -18.06
C PHE A 29 8.66 3.08 -18.35
N VAL A 30 8.33 3.41 -19.60
CA VAL A 30 6.97 3.39 -20.14
C VAL A 30 6.79 2.15 -21.00
N THR A 31 5.65 1.46 -20.86
CA THR A 31 5.29 0.32 -21.72
C THR A 31 4.61 0.84 -22.97
N ASP A 32 5.08 0.44 -24.13
CA ASP A 32 4.51 0.82 -25.43
C ASP A 32 3.38 -0.17 -25.81
N VAL A 33 2.18 0.14 -25.35
CA VAL A 33 0.95 -0.64 -25.61
C VAL A 33 -0.13 0.29 -26.10
N ASP A 34 -0.83 -0.08 -27.17
CA ASP A 34 -2.02 0.64 -27.64
C ASP A 34 -3.10 0.64 -26.55
N GLN A 35 -3.58 1.84 -26.22
CA GLN A 35 -4.56 2.04 -25.15
C GLN A 35 -5.84 2.69 -25.67
N GLU A 36 -6.95 2.37 -25.02
CA GLU A 36 -8.20 3.11 -25.13
C GLU A 36 -8.39 3.99 -23.90
N PHE A 37 -8.94 5.17 -24.13
CA PHE A 37 -9.22 6.16 -23.10
C PHE A 37 -10.66 6.60 -23.15
N ILE A 38 -11.23 6.95 -21.99
CA ILE A 38 -12.45 7.77 -21.94
C ILE A 38 -12.09 9.26 -21.92
N PRO A 39 -13.02 10.17 -22.24
CA PRO A 39 -12.78 11.61 -22.14
C PRO A 39 -12.36 12.02 -20.72
N LYS A 40 -11.57 13.10 -20.64
CA LYS A 40 -11.22 13.76 -19.38
C LYS A 40 -12.46 14.30 -18.66
N GLY A 41 -12.33 14.46 -17.36
CA GLY A 41 -13.31 15.10 -16.50
C GLY A 41 -14.18 14.11 -15.73
N LEU A 42 -14.87 14.63 -14.72
CA LEU A 42 -15.67 13.86 -13.79
C LEU A 42 -17.12 14.39 -13.72
N ASN A 43 -18.04 13.60 -14.25
CA ASN A 43 -19.47 13.84 -14.20
C ASN A 43 -20.23 12.51 -14.25
N GLU A 44 -21.57 12.53 -14.15
CA GLU A 44 -22.37 11.30 -14.18
C GLU A 44 -22.23 10.52 -15.49
N ASP A 45 -22.02 11.19 -16.65
CA ASP A 45 -21.87 10.50 -17.94
C ASP A 45 -20.57 9.71 -18.01
N ILE A 46 -19.47 10.24 -17.48
CA ILE A 46 -18.19 9.55 -17.35
C ILE A 46 -18.34 8.32 -16.45
N ILE A 47 -19.06 8.43 -15.34
CA ILE A 47 -19.30 7.31 -14.42
C ILE A 47 -20.11 6.21 -15.10
N ARG A 48 -21.18 6.59 -15.84
CA ARG A 48 -21.97 5.64 -16.63
C ARG A 48 -21.13 4.97 -17.72
N LEU A 49 -20.22 5.72 -18.34
CA LEU A 49 -19.31 5.19 -19.35
C LEU A 49 -18.33 4.17 -18.76
N ILE A 50 -17.74 4.43 -17.57
CA ILE A 50 -16.90 3.48 -16.84
C ILE A 50 -17.70 2.20 -16.55
N SER A 51 -18.89 2.33 -15.99
CA SER A 51 -19.75 1.18 -15.65
C SER A 51 -20.14 0.36 -16.89
N ALA A 52 -20.47 1.03 -17.99
CA ALA A 52 -20.78 0.37 -19.26
C ALA A 52 -19.56 -0.37 -19.87
N LYS A 53 -18.36 0.24 -19.83
CA LYS A 53 -17.10 -0.37 -20.29
C LYS A 53 -16.77 -1.64 -19.49
N LYS A 54 -17.10 -1.69 -18.22
CA LYS A 54 -16.89 -2.83 -17.31
C LYS A 54 -18.05 -3.81 -17.30
N GLU A 55 -19.14 -3.51 -18.02
CA GLU A 55 -20.37 -4.32 -18.06
C GLU A 55 -20.94 -4.59 -16.66
N GLU A 56 -20.97 -3.55 -15.83
CA GLU A 56 -21.39 -3.66 -14.44
C GLU A 56 -22.91 -3.78 -14.29
N PRO A 57 -23.40 -4.49 -13.27
CA PRO A 57 -24.81 -4.54 -12.96
C PRO A 57 -25.33 -3.18 -12.43
N GLU A 58 -26.61 -2.90 -12.63
CA GLU A 58 -27.26 -1.62 -12.27
C GLU A 58 -27.01 -1.20 -10.81
N TRP A 59 -27.05 -2.14 -9.86
CA TRP A 59 -26.80 -1.83 -8.45
C TRP A 59 -25.42 -1.22 -8.19
N LEU A 60 -24.40 -1.60 -8.97
CA LEU A 60 -23.04 -1.05 -8.83
C LEU A 60 -22.96 0.34 -9.47
N LEU A 61 -23.65 0.56 -10.58
CA LEU A 61 -23.79 1.90 -11.16
C LEU A 61 -24.48 2.85 -10.18
N ASP A 62 -25.56 2.42 -9.54
CA ASP A 62 -26.26 3.21 -8.52
C ASP A 62 -25.34 3.55 -7.33
N PHE A 63 -24.53 2.59 -6.87
CA PHE A 63 -23.53 2.81 -5.84
C PHE A 63 -22.51 3.90 -6.26
N ARG A 64 -22.01 3.85 -7.50
CA ARG A 64 -21.06 4.85 -8.04
C ARG A 64 -21.69 6.24 -8.10
N LEU A 65 -22.91 6.35 -8.61
CA LEU A 65 -23.61 7.63 -8.74
C LEU A 65 -23.94 8.24 -7.37
N ASP A 66 -24.33 7.41 -6.38
CA ASP A 66 -24.50 7.87 -5.00
C ASP A 66 -23.20 8.38 -4.39
N ALA A 67 -22.09 7.67 -4.60
CA ALA A 67 -20.77 8.09 -4.15
C ALA A 67 -20.34 9.41 -4.77
N PHE A 68 -20.58 9.59 -6.07
CA PHE A 68 -20.29 10.84 -6.77
C PHE A 68 -21.07 12.03 -6.22
N ARG A 69 -22.39 11.85 -5.98
CA ARG A 69 -23.23 12.90 -5.39
C ARG A 69 -22.81 13.27 -3.96
N LYS A 70 -22.27 12.31 -3.21
CA LYS A 70 -21.64 12.57 -1.90
C LYS A 70 -20.36 13.33 -2.06
N TRP A 71 -19.49 12.91 -2.98
CA TRP A 71 -18.20 13.56 -3.26
C TRP A 71 -18.37 15.03 -3.65
N GLN A 72 -19.35 15.35 -4.50
CA GLN A 72 -19.64 16.74 -4.92
C GLN A 72 -19.97 17.69 -3.75
N LYS A 73 -20.39 17.15 -2.60
CA LYS A 73 -20.71 17.91 -1.39
C LYS A 73 -19.54 18.02 -0.42
N MET A 74 -18.44 17.36 -0.72
CA MET A 74 -17.24 17.34 0.13
C MET A 74 -16.22 18.36 -0.37
N THR A 75 -15.33 18.73 0.53
CA THR A 75 -14.16 19.56 0.23
C THR A 75 -12.89 18.75 0.45
N VAL A 76 -11.84 19.11 -0.28
CA VAL A 76 -10.51 18.51 -0.06
C VAL A 76 -10.11 18.75 1.39
N PRO A 77 -9.73 17.71 2.13
CA PRO A 77 -9.35 17.87 3.54
C PRO A 77 -8.05 18.66 3.69
N THR A 78 -8.01 19.55 4.67
CA THR A 78 -6.87 20.45 4.94
C THR A 78 -6.20 20.19 6.30
N TRP A 79 -6.62 19.16 7.02
CA TRP A 79 -6.13 18.86 8.37
C TRP A 79 -4.80 18.09 8.39
N GLY A 80 -4.38 17.49 7.26
CA GLY A 80 -3.08 16.84 7.14
C GLY A 80 -1.94 17.87 7.16
N HIS A 81 -0.77 17.45 7.60
CA HIS A 81 0.44 18.27 7.55
C HIS A 81 1.11 18.14 6.18
N LEU A 82 0.40 18.55 5.16
CA LEU A 82 0.75 18.45 3.75
C LEU A 82 0.38 19.75 3.03
N ASP A 83 1.26 20.22 2.17
CA ASP A 83 0.96 21.29 1.22
C ASP A 83 0.51 20.66 -0.10
N ILE A 84 -0.78 20.41 -0.21
CA ILE A 84 -1.39 19.77 -1.38
C ILE A 84 -1.72 20.84 -2.40
N PRO A 85 -1.10 20.87 -3.60
CA PRO A 85 -1.47 21.81 -4.63
C PRO A 85 -2.91 21.59 -5.11
N GLU A 86 -3.49 22.59 -5.74
CA GLU A 86 -4.80 22.47 -6.34
C GLU A 86 -4.81 21.37 -7.42
N ILE A 87 -5.73 20.43 -7.30
CA ILE A 87 -5.90 19.32 -8.24
C ILE A 87 -7.12 19.63 -9.10
N ASP A 88 -6.92 19.76 -10.42
CA ASP A 88 -8.03 19.88 -11.37
C ASP A 88 -8.60 18.48 -11.68
N PHE A 89 -9.68 18.13 -10.99
CA PHE A 89 -10.39 16.85 -11.19
C PHE A 89 -11.07 16.78 -12.58
N GLN A 90 -11.16 17.89 -13.33
CA GLN A 90 -11.70 17.90 -14.68
C GLN A 90 -10.61 17.63 -15.74
N ASP A 91 -9.34 17.73 -15.38
CA ASP A 91 -8.21 17.42 -16.28
C ASP A 91 -7.64 16.00 -16.11
N ILE A 92 -8.37 15.09 -15.45
CA ILE A 92 -7.96 13.70 -15.22
C ILE A 92 -8.74 12.75 -16.11
N ILE A 93 -8.07 11.75 -16.67
CA ILE A 93 -8.66 10.57 -17.33
C ILE A 93 -8.91 9.50 -16.26
N TYR A 94 -10.16 9.11 -16.08
CA TYR A 94 -10.57 8.18 -15.02
C TYR A 94 -10.59 6.69 -15.41
N TYR A 95 -10.36 6.40 -16.69
CA TYR A 95 -10.26 5.03 -17.19
C TYR A 95 -9.35 4.96 -18.41
N ALA A 96 -8.37 4.07 -18.34
CA ALA A 96 -7.49 3.70 -19.43
C ALA A 96 -7.31 2.18 -19.43
N ALA A 97 -7.31 1.54 -20.59
CA ALA A 97 -7.10 0.12 -20.71
C ALA A 97 -6.31 -0.21 -21.98
N PRO A 98 -5.49 -1.28 -22.00
CA PRO A 98 -4.93 -1.80 -23.22
C PRO A 98 -6.04 -2.16 -24.21
N LYS A 99 -5.87 -1.84 -25.49
CA LYS A 99 -6.82 -2.28 -26.52
C LYS A 99 -6.75 -3.80 -26.65
N LYS A 100 -7.90 -4.46 -26.61
CA LYS A 100 -8.00 -5.89 -26.91
C LYS A 100 -7.80 -6.09 -28.40
N GLU A 101 -6.80 -6.87 -28.80
CA GLU A 101 -6.75 -7.41 -30.16
C GLU A 101 -7.95 -8.35 -30.35
N SER A 102 -8.77 -8.07 -31.35
CA SER A 102 -10.02 -8.83 -31.65
C SER A 102 -9.78 -10.31 -31.91
N ASP A 103 -8.57 -10.70 -32.33
CA ASP A 103 -8.24 -12.03 -32.80
C ASP A 103 -7.56 -12.94 -31.74
N ARG A 104 -7.18 -12.39 -30.54
CA ARG A 104 -6.52 -13.15 -29.47
C ARG A 104 -7.11 -12.88 -28.08
N PRO A 105 -8.38 -13.20 -27.85
CA PRO A 105 -9.06 -12.79 -26.60
C PRO A 105 -8.59 -13.53 -25.34
N LYS A 106 -7.64 -14.46 -25.40
CA LYS A 106 -7.18 -15.30 -24.27
C LYS A 106 -5.68 -15.26 -23.98
N GLU A 107 -4.89 -14.58 -24.81
CA GLU A 107 -3.44 -14.48 -24.60
C GLU A 107 -3.11 -13.10 -24.02
N ILE A 108 -2.18 -13.07 -23.07
CA ILE A 108 -1.64 -11.82 -22.53
C ILE A 108 -0.82 -11.15 -23.63
N ASP A 109 -0.94 -9.83 -23.77
CA ASP A 109 -0.12 -9.05 -24.69
C ASP A 109 1.37 -9.27 -24.35
N PRO A 110 2.22 -9.66 -25.34
CA PRO A 110 3.65 -9.91 -25.09
C PRO A 110 4.41 -8.72 -24.50
N GLU A 111 4.01 -7.48 -24.78
CA GLU A 111 4.65 -6.30 -24.20
C GLU A 111 4.24 -6.09 -22.74
N LEU A 112 3.01 -6.47 -22.37
CA LEU A 112 2.59 -6.54 -20.97
C LEU A 112 3.34 -7.63 -20.21
N GLU A 113 3.48 -8.84 -20.79
CA GLU A 113 4.26 -9.93 -20.20
C GLU A 113 5.71 -9.49 -19.93
N LYS A 114 6.38 -8.91 -20.93
CA LYS A 114 7.73 -8.36 -20.78
C LYS A 114 7.78 -7.25 -19.70
N THR A 115 6.75 -6.43 -19.60
CA THR A 115 6.68 -5.38 -18.60
C THR A 115 6.68 -5.97 -17.18
N PHE A 116 5.82 -6.94 -16.92
CA PHE A 116 5.75 -7.58 -15.62
C PHE A 116 6.99 -8.44 -15.32
N ASP A 117 7.61 -9.07 -16.33
CA ASP A 117 8.90 -9.75 -16.17
C ASP A 117 10.02 -8.78 -15.74
N LYS A 118 10.11 -7.58 -16.36
CA LYS A 118 11.05 -6.53 -15.95
C LYS A 118 10.82 -6.04 -14.53
N LEU A 119 9.57 -6.08 -14.08
CA LEU A 119 9.20 -5.71 -12.71
C LEU A 119 9.47 -6.84 -11.70
N GLY A 120 9.94 -8.01 -12.16
CA GLY A 120 10.16 -9.18 -11.33
C GLY A 120 8.87 -9.92 -10.94
N ILE A 121 7.79 -9.69 -11.69
CA ILE A 121 6.45 -10.26 -11.45
C ILE A 121 6.06 -11.16 -12.62
N PRO A 122 6.54 -12.42 -12.66
CA PRO A 122 6.22 -13.32 -13.75
C PRO A 122 4.74 -13.67 -13.75
N LEU A 123 4.07 -13.41 -14.90
CA LEU A 123 2.66 -13.75 -15.11
C LEU A 123 2.48 -15.24 -15.49
N ASN A 124 3.57 -15.94 -15.76
CA ASN A 124 3.56 -17.35 -16.09
C ASN A 124 3.74 -18.18 -14.81
N GLU A 125 2.75 -19.03 -14.47
CA GLU A 125 2.77 -19.90 -13.30
C GLU A 125 3.98 -20.84 -13.23
N ARG A 126 4.57 -21.22 -14.38
CA ARG A 126 5.78 -22.06 -14.45
C ARG A 126 7.05 -21.29 -14.03
N ALA A 127 7.08 -19.97 -14.22
CA ALA A 127 8.16 -19.10 -13.78
C ALA A 127 7.99 -18.67 -12.32
N ALA A 128 6.79 -18.79 -11.75
CA ALA A 128 6.46 -18.44 -10.37
C ALA A 128 6.93 -19.55 -9.39
N LEU A 129 8.25 -19.66 -9.22
CA LEU A 129 8.88 -20.63 -8.28
C LEU A 129 8.62 -20.27 -6.81
N ALA A 130 8.06 -19.12 -6.51
CA ALA A 130 7.99 -18.56 -5.15
C ALA A 130 6.71 -18.91 -4.37
N GLY A 131 5.75 -19.63 -4.95
CA GLY A 131 4.49 -19.94 -4.24
C GLY A 131 3.65 -18.69 -3.92
N VAL A 132 3.69 -17.68 -4.78
CA VAL A 132 2.89 -16.46 -4.69
C VAL A 132 1.88 -16.43 -5.84
N ALA A 133 0.59 -16.24 -5.53
CA ALA A 133 -0.43 -15.97 -6.53
C ALA A 133 -0.52 -14.44 -6.75
N VAL A 134 -0.51 -14.01 -7.99
CA VAL A 134 -0.48 -12.59 -8.37
C VAL A 134 -1.72 -12.21 -9.18
N ASP A 135 -2.34 -11.10 -8.82
CA ASP A 135 -3.30 -10.35 -9.64
C ASP A 135 -2.61 -9.09 -10.18
N ALA A 136 -2.31 -9.09 -11.47
CA ALA A 136 -1.55 -8.02 -12.13
C ALA A 136 -2.52 -7.02 -12.76
N VAL A 137 -2.49 -5.78 -12.30
CA VAL A 137 -3.32 -4.67 -12.76
C VAL A 137 -2.48 -3.66 -13.53
N PHE A 138 -2.89 -3.36 -14.77
CA PHE A 138 -2.25 -2.39 -15.63
C PHE A 138 -3.26 -1.27 -15.95
N ASP A 139 -2.96 -0.06 -15.49
CA ASP A 139 -3.89 1.08 -15.51
C ASP A 139 -5.25 0.70 -14.87
N SER A 140 -6.31 0.64 -15.64
CA SER A 140 -7.68 0.43 -15.15
C SER A 140 -8.20 -1.00 -15.23
N VAL A 141 -7.37 -2.00 -15.58
CA VAL A 141 -7.82 -3.39 -15.77
C VAL A 141 -6.84 -4.42 -15.23
N SER A 142 -7.37 -5.50 -14.66
CA SER A 142 -6.57 -6.70 -14.39
C SER A 142 -6.26 -7.40 -15.71
N VAL A 143 -4.97 -7.70 -15.91
CA VAL A 143 -4.46 -8.35 -17.14
C VAL A 143 -4.17 -9.81 -16.93
N ALA A 144 -3.92 -10.26 -15.71
CA ALA A 144 -3.71 -11.66 -15.36
C ALA A 144 -3.92 -11.92 -13.87
N THR A 145 -4.50 -13.08 -13.53
CA THR A 145 -4.53 -13.63 -12.17
C THR A 145 -3.98 -15.06 -12.20
N THR A 146 -2.88 -15.31 -11.48
CA THR A 146 -2.20 -16.61 -11.46
C THR A 146 -2.75 -17.52 -10.36
N PHE A 147 -2.54 -18.87 -10.49
CA PHE A 147 -2.92 -19.91 -9.52
C PHE A 147 -4.41 -19.95 -9.15
N ARG A 148 -5.27 -19.32 -9.91
CA ARG A 148 -6.70 -19.24 -9.64
C ARG A 148 -7.37 -20.62 -9.48
N ALA A 149 -7.06 -21.58 -10.36
CA ALA A 149 -7.63 -22.91 -10.30
C ALA A 149 -7.22 -23.67 -9.02
N ALA A 150 -5.94 -23.59 -8.65
CA ALA A 150 -5.41 -24.24 -7.44
C ALA A 150 -6.01 -23.65 -6.15
N LEU A 151 -6.29 -22.35 -6.13
CA LEU A 151 -6.95 -21.67 -5.02
C LEU A 151 -8.44 -22.06 -4.95
N ALA A 152 -9.11 -22.14 -6.11
CA ALA A 152 -10.51 -22.52 -6.21
C ALA A 152 -10.78 -23.96 -5.74
N GLU A 153 -9.83 -24.91 -5.88
CA GLU A 153 -9.93 -26.26 -5.31
C GLU A 153 -10.09 -26.25 -3.78
N LYS A 154 -9.62 -25.20 -3.12
CA LYS A 154 -9.79 -24.99 -1.68
C LYS A 154 -10.99 -24.09 -1.34
N GLY A 155 -11.77 -23.69 -2.35
CA GLY A 155 -12.87 -22.76 -2.22
C GLY A 155 -12.42 -21.29 -2.01
N ILE A 156 -11.14 -20.99 -2.19
CA ILE A 156 -10.61 -19.63 -2.11
C ILE A 156 -10.96 -18.90 -3.40
N ILE A 157 -11.53 -17.70 -3.27
CA ILE A 157 -11.77 -16.80 -4.39
C ILE A 157 -10.65 -15.76 -4.37
N PHE A 158 -9.88 -15.69 -5.44
CA PHE A 158 -8.89 -14.64 -5.69
C PHE A 158 -8.96 -14.27 -7.16
N CYS A 159 -9.46 -13.08 -7.43
CA CYS A 159 -9.70 -12.60 -8.79
C CYS A 159 -9.76 -11.07 -8.81
N SER A 160 -9.82 -10.46 -10.00
CA SER A 160 -10.06 -9.04 -10.12
C SER A 160 -11.43 -8.65 -9.54
N PHE A 161 -11.55 -7.39 -9.09
CA PHE A 161 -12.81 -6.90 -8.55
C PHE A 161 -13.93 -6.91 -9.61
N SER A 162 -13.59 -6.57 -10.86
CA SER A 162 -14.53 -6.61 -12.00
C SER A 162 -15.08 -8.01 -12.25
N GLU A 163 -14.24 -9.02 -12.11
CA GLU A 163 -14.63 -10.41 -12.25
C GLU A 163 -15.51 -10.87 -11.08
N ALA A 164 -15.12 -10.49 -9.84
CA ALA A 164 -15.91 -10.80 -8.66
C ALA A 164 -17.34 -10.22 -8.71
N VAL A 165 -17.51 -9.03 -9.27
CA VAL A 165 -18.83 -8.42 -9.48
C VAL A 165 -19.72 -9.26 -10.39
N LYS A 166 -19.15 -9.91 -11.39
CA LYS A 166 -19.88 -10.76 -12.36
C LYS A 166 -20.11 -12.17 -11.83
N GLU A 167 -19.10 -12.81 -11.24
CA GLU A 167 -19.13 -14.22 -10.84
C GLU A 167 -19.62 -14.45 -9.40
N HIS A 168 -19.41 -13.44 -8.51
CA HIS A 168 -19.74 -13.52 -7.08
C HIS A 168 -20.53 -12.30 -6.57
N PRO A 169 -21.58 -11.82 -7.30
CA PRO A 169 -22.26 -10.56 -6.99
C PRO A 169 -22.83 -10.49 -5.57
N ASP A 170 -23.30 -11.59 -5.04
CA ASP A 170 -23.90 -11.64 -3.70
C ASP A 170 -22.86 -11.40 -2.60
N LEU A 171 -21.64 -11.95 -2.75
CA LEU A 171 -20.54 -11.71 -1.84
C LEU A 171 -20.07 -10.26 -1.92
N VAL A 172 -19.91 -9.73 -3.12
CA VAL A 172 -19.50 -8.33 -3.31
C VAL A 172 -20.54 -7.40 -2.70
N ARG A 173 -21.83 -7.57 -2.98
CA ARG A 173 -22.92 -6.76 -2.38
C ARG A 173 -22.96 -6.83 -0.87
N LYS A 174 -22.68 -8.00 -0.30
CA LYS A 174 -22.70 -8.22 1.16
C LYS A 174 -21.61 -7.43 1.88
N TYR A 175 -20.43 -7.28 1.26
CA TYR A 175 -19.25 -6.78 1.96
C TYR A 175 -18.74 -5.41 1.46
N LEU A 176 -19.00 -5.04 0.21
CA LEU A 176 -18.59 -3.77 -0.36
C LEU A 176 -19.08 -2.58 0.46
N ALA A 177 -18.20 -1.66 0.76
CA ALA A 177 -18.46 -0.43 1.50
C ALA A 177 -19.03 -0.62 2.93
N THR A 178 -18.84 -1.80 3.52
CA THR A 178 -19.25 -2.07 4.90
C THR A 178 -18.21 -1.61 5.93
N VAL A 179 -16.96 -1.44 5.52
CA VAL A 179 -15.84 -0.98 6.38
C VAL A 179 -15.39 0.41 5.99
N VAL A 180 -15.37 0.73 4.69
CA VAL A 180 -15.16 2.07 4.14
C VAL A 180 -16.42 2.50 3.38
N PRO A 181 -17.40 3.13 4.03
CA PRO A 181 -18.59 3.64 3.36
C PRO A 181 -18.26 4.60 2.21
N SER A 182 -19.11 4.67 1.18
CA SER A 182 -18.92 5.53 0.00
C SER A 182 -18.81 7.03 0.30
N GLY A 183 -19.13 7.46 1.51
CA GLY A 183 -19.02 8.84 1.98
C GLY A 183 -18.05 8.99 3.16
N ASP A 184 -17.10 8.09 3.38
CA ASP A 184 -16.20 8.12 4.54
C ASP A 184 -15.28 9.37 4.53
N ASN A 185 -14.67 9.65 3.41
CA ASN A 185 -13.84 10.84 3.19
C ASN A 185 -13.82 11.22 1.70
N PHE A 186 -13.26 12.39 1.39
CA PHE A 186 -13.20 12.93 0.04
C PHE A 186 -12.62 11.95 -0.99
N TYR A 187 -11.45 11.36 -0.72
CA TYR A 187 -10.77 10.47 -1.67
C TYR A 187 -11.41 9.08 -1.75
N SER A 188 -11.99 8.58 -0.65
CA SER A 188 -12.74 7.31 -0.70
C SER A 188 -14.09 7.46 -1.43
N ALA A 189 -14.72 8.63 -1.35
CA ALA A 189 -15.92 8.94 -2.12
C ALA A 189 -15.58 9.05 -3.61
N LEU A 190 -14.49 9.73 -3.97
CA LEU A 190 -13.97 9.76 -5.33
C LEU A 190 -13.68 8.34 -5.85
N ASN A 191 -12.91 7.55 -5.11
CA ASN A 191 -12.63 6.15 -5.46
C ASN A 191 -13.94 5.38 -5.67
N SER A 192 -14.90 5.48 -4.75
CA SER A 192 -16.18 4.75 -4.85
C SER A 192 -16.97 5.11 -6.11
N ALA A 193 -16.82 6.34 -6.62
CA ALA A 193 -17.47 6.77 -7.87
C ALA A 193 -16.76 6.22 -9.12
N VAL A 194 -15.42 6.13 -9.11
CA VAL A 194 -14.64 5.90 -10.35
C VAL A 194 -13.69 4.72 -10.29
N PHE A 195 -13.66 3.93 -9.21
CA PHE A 195 -12.70 2.81 -9.15
C PHE A 195 -12.81 1.91 -10.38
N SER A 196 -11.64 1.58 -10.91
CA SER A 196 -11.57 0.86 -12.19
C SER A 196 -11.41 -0.64 -11.98
N ASP A 197 -10.44 -1.05 -11.19
CA ASP A 197 -10.26 -2.45 -10.79
C ASP A 197 -9.57 -2.53 -9.42
N GLY A 198 -9.16 -3.70 -9.05
CA GLY A 198 -8.53 -4.07 -7.80
C GLY A 198 -8.74 -5.55 -7.58
N SER A 199 -8.49 -6.03 -6.37
CA SER A 199 -8.59 -7.47 -6.10
C SER A 199 -9.73 -7.78 -5.14
N PHE A 200 -10.40 -8.88 -5.41
CA PHE A 200 -11.35 -9.52 -4.52
C PHE A 200 -10.76 -10.82 -3.98
N CYS A 201 -10.73 -10.93 -2.65
CA CYS A 201 -10.23 -12.12 -1.96
C CYS A 201 -11.23 -12.59 -0.91
N TYR A 202 -11.68 -13.86 -1.02
CA TYR A 202 -12.51 -14.51 -0.02
C TYR A 202 -11.86 -15.83 0.39
N ILE A 203 -11.56 -15.95 1.69
CA ILE A 203 -11.01 -17.18 2.28
C ILE A 203 -12.12 -17.86 3.09
N PRO A 204 -12.55 -19.08 2.71
CA PRO A 204 -13.62 -19.79 3.37
C PRO A 204 -13.29 -20.17 4.82
N LYS A 205 -14.32 -20.45 5.59
CA LYS A 205 -14.22 -20.88 6.99
C LYS A 205 -13.26 -22.05 7.18
N GLY A 206 -12.33 -21.89 8.11
CA GLY A 206 -11.33 -22.90 8.50
C GLY A 206 -10.22 -23.14 7.46
N VAL A 207 -10.20 -22.41 6.36
CA VAL A 207 -9.20 -22.58 5.30
C VAL A 207 -7.98 -21.71 5.58
N ARG A 208 -6.81 -22.35 5.55
CA ARG A 208 -5.53 -21.65 5.54
C ARG A 208 -5.06 -21.51 4.10
N CYS A 209 -4.88 -20.27 3.63
CA CYS A 209 -4.37 -20.02 2.28
C CYS A 209 -2.98 -20.65 2.15
N PRO A 210 -2.75 -21.50 1.11
CA PRO A 210 -1.50 -22.28 1.00
C PRO A 210 -0.31 -21.47 0.49
N MET A 211 -0.54 -20.26 -0.02
CA MET A 211 0.47 -19.40 -0.62
C MET A 211 0.20 -17.94 -0.31
N GLU A 212 1.19 -17.08 -0.50
CA GLU A 212 1.01 -15.63 -0.47
C GLU A 212 0.11 -15.19 -1.65
N LEU A 213 -0.82 -14.28 -1.37
CA LEU A 213 -1.57 -13.60 -2.43
C LEU A 213 -0.97 -12.22 -2.64
N SER A 214 -0.87 -11.79 -3.89
CA SER A 214 -0.30 -10.48 -4.20
C SER A 214 -1.11 -9.78 -5.28
N SER A 215 -1.34 -8.48 -5.12
CA SER A 215 -1.76 -7.60 -6.21
C SER A 215 -0.63 -6.66 -6.58
N TYR A 216 -0.41 -6.49 -7.86
CA TYR A 216 0.59 -5.57 -8.37
C TYR A 216 -0.04 -4.56 -9.33
N PHE A 217 0.09 -3.27 -8.97
CA PHE A 217 -0.50 -2.17 -9.73
C PHE A 217 0.57 -1.39 -10.48
N ARG A 218 0.36 -1.24 -11.78
CA ARG A 218 1.22 -0.47 -12.67
C ARG A 218 0.43 0.64 -13.33
N ILE A 219 0.70 1.91 -12.98
CA ILE A 219 0.25 3.06 -13.76
C ILE A 219 1.17 3.14 -14.98
N ASN A 220 0.61 3.34 -16.18
CA ASN A 220 1.40 3.52 -17.40
C ASN A 220 0.93 4.70 -18.23
N ALA A 221 -0.36 4.93 -18.31
CA ALA A 221 -0.95 5.96 -19.16
C ALA A 221 -0.70 7.38 -18.65
N LYS A 222 -0.47 8.32 -19.58
CA LYS A 222 -0.28 9.74 -19.29
C LYS A 222 -1.62 10.44 -19.01
N GLY A 223 -1.66 11.37 -18.06
CA GLY A 223 -2.84 12.16 -17.70
C GLY A 223 -3.96 11.35 -17.05
N THR A 224 -3.66 10.11 -16.62
CA THR A 224 -4.62 9.23 -15.94
C THR A 224 -4.48 9.31 -14.43
N GLY A 225 -5.59 9.13 -13.72
CA GLY A 225 -5.59 8.73 -12.31
C GLY A 225 -5.69 7.22 -12.17
N GLN A 226 -5.21 6.70 -11.03
CA GLN A 226 -5.34 5.30 -10.65
C GLN A 226 -6.27 5.17 -9.45
N PHE A 227 -7.31 4.35 -9.58
CA PHE A 227 -8.37 4.23 -8.57
C PHE A 227 -8.67 2.75 -8.31
N GLU A 228 -7.91 2.14 -7.42
CA GLU A 228 -8.08 0.72 -7.10
C GLU A 228 -9.02 0.51 -5.91
N ARG A 229 -9.72 -0.63 -5.92
CA ARG A 229 -10.51 -1.05 -4.78
C ARG A 229 -10.30 -2.52 -4.46
N THR A 230 -9.67 -2.79 -3.33
CA THR A 230 -9.40 -4.16 -2.84
C THR A 230 -10.35 -4.51 -1.70
N LEU A 231 -10.94 -5.70 -1.77
CA LEU A 231 -11.84 -6.23 -0.75
C LEU A 231 -11.38 -7.63 -0.33
N ILE A 232 -11.00 -7.77 0.94
CA ILE A 232 -10.53 -9.02 1.52
C ILE A 232 -11.49 -9.46 2.62
N VAL A 233 -11.98 -10.68 2.51
CA VAL A 233 -12.86 -11.29 3.52
C VAL A 233 -12.24 -12.60 3.99
N ALA A 234 -11.84 -12.64 5.26
CA ALA A 234 -11.37 -13.84 5.93
C ALA A 234 -12.48 -14.38 6.83
N ASP A 235 -13.08 -15.50 6.43
CA ASP A 235 -14.16 -16.14 7.17
C ASP A 235 -13.61 -16.84 8.43
N GLU A 236 -14.47 -17.33 9.28
CA GLU A 236 -14.19 -17.87 10.62
C GLU A 236 -13.03 -18.90 10.60
N GLY A 237 -12.01 -18.68 11.41
CA GLY A 237 -10.83 -19.58 11.55
C GLY A 237 -9.93 -19.64 10.31
N SER A 238 -10.08 -18.75 9.36
CA SER A 238 -9.26 -18.72 8.14
C SER A 238 -7.95 -17.95 8.33
N TYR A 239 -7.02 -18.15 7.38
CA TYR A 239 -5.74 -17.43 7.34
C TYR A 239 -5.40 -17.00 5.93
N VAL A 240 -4.91 -15.76 5.79
CA VAL A 240 -4.33 -15.25 4.56
C VAL A 240 -3.19 -14.26 4.82
N SER A 241 -2.14 -14.37 4.01
CA SER A 241 -1.13 -13.32 3.86
C SER A 241 -1.29 -12.71 2.47
N TYR A 242 -1.42 -11.38 2.43
CA TYR A 242 -1.72 -10.63 1.22
C TYR A 242 -0.73 -9.47 1.08
N MET A 243 -0.21 -9.30 -0.11
CA MET A 243 0.73 -8.24 -0.43
C MET A 243 0.24 -7.35 -1.56
N GLU A 244 0.50 -6.06 -1.46
CA GLU A 244 0.25 -5.08 -2.51
C GLU A 244 1.54 -4.39 -2.91
N GLY A 245 1.87 -4.45 -4.20
CA GLY A 245 2.98 -3.73 -4.81
C GLY A 245 2.46 -2.70 -5.81
N CYS A 246 3.09 -1.52 -5.85
CA CYS A 246 2.67 -0.43 -6.74
C CYS A 246 3.87 0.27 -7.36
N THR A 247 3.80 0.56 -8.66
CA THR A 247 4.82 1.33 -9.38
C THR A 247 4.21 2.27 -10.43
N ALA A 248 4.95 3.32 -10.79
CA ALA A 248 4.61 4.23 -11.88
C ALA A 248 5.88 4.64 -12.66
N PRO A 249 5.76 4.99 -13.96
CA PRO A 249 6.87 5.54 -14.73
C PRO A 249 7.22 6.96 -14.27
N MET A 250 8.43 7.40 -14.60
CA MET A 250 8.85 8.81 -14.42
C MET A 250 8.12 9.70 -15.42
N ARG A 251 7.44 10.76 -14.93
CA ARG A 251 6.75 11.75 -15.75
C ARG A 251 6.86 13.14 -15.14
N ASP A 252 6.87 14.17 -15.99
CA ASP A 252 6.95 15.59 -15.60
C ASP A 252 5.62 16.13 -15.04
N GLU A 253 4.55 15.35 -15.07
CA GLU A 253 3.23 15.69 -14.57
C GLU A 253 2.91 14.97 -13.27
N ASN A 254 2.07 15.57 -12.43
CA ASN A 254 1.52 14.88 -11.27
C ASN A 254 0.39 13.95 -11.69
N GLN A 255 0.35 12.76 -11.10
CA GLN A 255 -0.73 11.81 -11.29
C GLN A 255 -1.38 11.47 -9.94
N LEU A 256 -2.71 11.36 -9.95
CA LEU A 256 -3.49 11.05 -8.75
C LEU A 256 -3.66 9.54 -8.61
N HIS A 257 -3.24 9.01 -7.46
CA HIS A 257 -3.57 7.68 -7.01
C HIS A 257 -4.49 7.77 -5.79
N ALA A 258 -5.70 7.25 -5.90
CA ALA A 258 -6.65 7.20 -4.78
C ALA A 258 -7.24 5.79 -4.65
N ALA A 259 -6.72 5.01 -3.71
CA ALA A 259 -7.12 3.63 -3.50
C ALA A 259 -7.95 3.44 -2.23
N VAL A 260 -8.78 2.38 -2.24
CA VAL A 260 -9.52 1.93 -1.07
C VAL A 260 -9.28 0.44 -0.84
N VAL A 261 -8.94 0.09 0.40
CA VAL A 261 -8.83 -1.31 0.85
C VAL A 261 -9.76 -1.55 2.03
N GLU A 262 -10.59 -2.57 1.90
CA GLU A 262 -11.49 -3.05 2.95
C GLU A 262 -11.13 -4.46 3.36
N ILE A 263 -10.97 -4.70 4.67
CA ILE A 263 -10.65 -6.03 5.21
C ILE A 263 -11.65 -6.39 6.29
N ILE A 264 -12.31 -7.54 6.13
CA ILE A 264 -13.22 -8.11 7.13
C ILE A 264 -12.59 -9.37 7.68
N VAL A 265 -12.40 -9.40 9.02
CA VAL A 265 -11.80 -10.54 9.73
C VAL A 265 -12.84 -11.11 10.69
N GLU A 266 -13.35 -12.28 10.37
CA GLU A 266 -14.34 -12.98 11.17
C GLU A 266 -13.67 -13.70 12.37
N LYS A 267 -14.44 -14.43 13.16
CA LYS A 267 -13.99 -15.08 14.41
C LYS A 267 -12.76 -15.97 14.19
N ASP A 268 -11.74 -15.81 15.04
CA ASP A 268 -10.50 -16.60 15.04
C ASP A 268 -9.74 -16.59 13.69
N ALA A 269 -10.08 -15.67 12.77
CA ALA A 269 -9.35 -15.52 11.51
C ALA A 269 -8.12 -14.62 11.68
N ASP A 270 -7.07 -14.89 10.87
CA ASP A 270 -5.81 -14.14 10.86
C ASP A 270 -5.53 -13.62 9.45
N VAL A 271 -5.44 -12.30 9.32
CA VAL A 271 -5.09 -11.61 8.06
C VAL A 271 -3.80 -10.83 8.24
N ARG A 272 -2.84 -11.06 7.36
CA ARG A 272 -1.62 -10.27 7.26
C ARG A 272 -1.65 -9.51 5.95
N TYR A 273 -1.64 -8.18 6.03
CA TYR A 273 -1.66 -7.32 4.87
C TYR A 273 -0.38 -6.49 4.82
N SER A 274 0.36 -6.64 3.74
CA SER A 274 1.62 -5.92 3.54
C SER A 274 1.55 -5.04 2.29
N THR A 275 2.23 -3.89 2.32
CA THR A 275 2.44 -3.07 1.12
C THR A 275 3.89 -2.65 0.98
N VAL A 276 4.38 -2.72 -0.25
CA VAL A 276 5.63 -2.07 -0.66
C VAL A 276 5.28 -1.13 -1.82
N GLN A 277 5.39 0.17 -1.58
CA GLN A 277 5.06 1.18 -2.58
C GLN A 277 6.33 1.86 -3.08
N ASN A 278 6.47 1.87 -4.40
CA ASN A 278 7.58 2.47 -5.11
C ASN A 278 7.07 3.38 -6.23
N TRP A 279 6.48 4.49 -5.83
CA TRP A 279 5.96 5.49 -6.75
C TRP A 279 7.04 6.45 -7.20
N TYR A 280 6.89 7.04 -8.38
CA TYR A 280 7.75 8.14 -8.81
C TYR A 280 7.56 9.37 -7.90
N THR A 281 8.68 9.91 -7.43
CA THR A 281 8.73 10.99 -6.42
C THR A 281 8.55 12.39 -6.98
N GLY A 282 8.68 12.55 -8.29
CA GLY A 282 8.98 13.83 -8.93
C GLY A 282 10.49 14.07 -9.08
N ASP A 283 10.85 15.14 -9.77
CA ASP A 283 12.25 15.53 -9.96
C ASP A 283 12.84 16.26 -8.72
N ALA A 284 14.13 16.57 -8.76
CA ALA A 284 14.83 17.26 -7.67
C ALA A 284 14.25 18.67 -7.36
N GLN A 285 13.51 19.27 -8.29
CA GLN A 285 12.81 20.53 -8.12
C GLN A 285 11.39 20.36 -7.55
N GLY A 286 10.93 19.11 -7.38
CA GLY A 286 9.59 18.77 -6.88
C GLY A 286 8.49 18.85 -7.95
N ARG A 287 8.84 18.72 -9.24
CA ARG A 287 7.89 18.68 -10.34
C ARG A 287 7.53 17.24 -10.70
N GLY A 288 6.27 17.01 -11.05
CA GLY A 288 5.77 15.65 -11.32
C GLY A 288 5.61 14.80 -10.06
N GLY A 289 5.52 13.49 -10.25
CA GLY A 289 5.37 12.53 -9.19
C GLY A 289 3.92 12.21 -8.81
N ILE A 290 3.76 11.18 -8.01
CA ILE A 290 2.44 10.65 -7.65
C ILE A 290 1.89 11.33 -6.39
N PHE A 291 0.62 11.74 -6.44
CA PHE A 291 -0.18 12.07 -5.27
C PHE A 291 -0.90 10.81 -4.79
N ASN A 292 -0.44 10.26 -3.69
CA ASN A 292 -0.83 8.94 -3.19
C ASN A 292 -1.77 9.07 -1.99
N PHE A 293 -3.08 9.06 -2.24
CA PHE A 293 -4.13 9.23 -1.23
C PHE A 293 -4.90 7.93 -1.02
N VAL A 294 -4.60 7.21 0.06
CA VAL A 294 -5.09 5.85 0.27
C VAL A 294 -5.90 5.71 1.55
N THR A 295 -7.07 5.12 1.43
CA THR A 295 -7.93 4.75 2.57
C THR A 295 -7.90 3.24 2.75
N LYS A 296 -7.24 2.75 3.80
CA LYS A 296 -7.22 1.32 4.16
C LYS A 296 -7.89 1.13 5.51
N ARG A 297 -8.87 0.22 5.58
CA ARG A 297 -9.55 -0.05 6.84
C ARG A 297 -9.90 -1.53 6.98
N GLY A 298 -9.60 -2.07 8.17
CA GLY A 298 -10.01 -3.41 8.56
C GLY A 298 -10.92 -3.42 9.77
N ILE A 299 -11.76 -4.41 9.84
CA ILE A 299 -12.56 -4.70 11.02
C ILE A 299 -12.28 -6.12 11.52
N CYS A 300 -11.77 -6.24 12.73
CA CYS A 300 -11.70 -7.47 13.50
C CYS A 300 -13.08 -7.70 14.13
N LYS A 301 -14.00 -8.30 13.37
CA LYS A 301 -15.43 -8.37 13.68
C LYS A 301 -15.73 -9.49 14.66
N GLY A 302 -15.06 -10.63 14.53
CA GLY A 302 -15.25 -11.79 15.40
C GLY A 302 -14.29 -11.83 16.58
N SER A 303 -14.66 -12.58 17.63
CA SER A 303 -13.75 -12.80 18.76
C SER A 303 -12.48 -13.53 18.33
N GLY A 304 -11.33 -13.18 18.94
CA GLY A 304 -10.04 -13.80 18.66
C GLY A 304 -9.47 -13.48 17.28
N SER A 305 -10.12 -12.63 16.47
CA SER A 305 -9.64 -12.25 15.15
C SER A 305 -8.36 -11.41 15.22
N HIS A 306 -7.50 -11.54 14.21
CA HIS A 306 -6.23 -10.83 14.12
C HIS A 306 -6.04 -10.16 12.76
N LEU A 307 -5.56 -8.90 12.76
CA LEU A 307 -5.20 -8.16 11.56
C LEU A 307 -3.83 -7.49 11.75
N SER A 308 -2.87 -7.84 10.90
CA SER A 308 -1.56 -7.20 10.86
C SER A 308 -1.41 -6.36 9.60
N TRP A 309 -0.97 -5.11 9.76
CA TRP A 309 -0.57 -4.21 8.69
C TRP A 309 0.95 -4.04 8.69
N THR A 310 1.58 -4.27 7.56
CA THR A 310 2.99 -3.94 7.35
C THR A 310 3.12 -3.06 6.13
N GLN A 311 3.77 -1.91 6.23
CA GLN A 311 3.93 -1.03 5.07
C GLN A 311 5.32 -0.43 4.96
N VAL A 312 5.81 -0.39 3.73
CA VAL A 312 7.01 0.31 3.31
C VAL A 312 6.58 1.35 2.28
N GLU A 313 6.69 2.61 2.67
CA GLU A 313 6.33 3.75 1.84
C GLU A 313 7.61 4.42 1.35
N THR A 314 7.89 4.23 0.08
CA THR A 314 8.96 4.93 -0.62
C THR A 314 8.40 5.57 -1.88
N GLY A 315 8.95 6.71 -2.27
CA GLY A 315 8.42 7.41 -3.42
C GLY A 315 7.20 8.27 -3.11
N SER A 316 6.45 8.62 -4.16
CA SER A 316 5.39 9.63 -4.20
C SER A 316 5.88 11.06 -3.92
N ALA A 317 5.31 12.05 -4.61
CA ALA A 317 5.52 13.45 -4.27
C ALA A 317 4.79 13.81 -2.96
N ILE A 318 3.56 13.32 -2.81
CA ILE A 318 2.74 13.49 -1.60
C ILE A 318 2.12 12.15 -1.23
N THR A 319 2.29 11.73 0.03
CA THR A 319 1.64 10.53 0.59
C THR A 319 0.70 10.90 1.71
N TRP A 320 -0.55 10.45 1.61
CA TRP A 320 -1.55 10.58 2.67
C TRP A 320 -2.25 9.22 2.89
N LYS A 321 -1.86 8.52 3.97
CA LYS A 321 -2.25 7.13 4.13
C LYS A 321 -2.31 6.71 5.60
N TYR A 322 -3.49 6.30 6.05
CA TYR A 322 -3.75 5.88 7.43
C TYR A 322 -4.52 4.56 7.46
N PRO A 323 -3.84 3.41 7.37
CA PRO A 323 -4.49 2.13 7.67
C PRO A 323 -5.14 2.17 9.05
N SER A 324 -6.33 1.64 9.17
CA SER A 324 -7.04 1.63 10.44
C SER A 324 -7.64 0.27 10.75
N THR A 325 -7.71 -0.07 12.05
CA THR A 325 -8.38 -1.28 12.51
C THR A 325 -9.45 -0.97 13.55
N ILE A 326 -10.64 -1.53 13.33
CA ILE A 326 -11.72 -1.53 14.31
C ILE A 326 -11.70 -2.89 15.01
N LEU A 327 -11.31 -2.92 16.28
CA LEU A 327 -11.25 -4.11 17.14
C LEU A 327 -12.60 -4.30 17.81
N LYS A 328 -13.55 -4.94 17.11
CA LYS A 328 -14.93 -5.10 17.54
C LYS A 328 -15.16 -6.37 18.34
N GLY A 329 -14.55 -7.47 17.94
CA GLY A 329 -14.65 -8.75 18.63
C GLY A 329 -13.86 -8.78 19.93
N ASP A 330 -14.37 -9.46 20.96
CA ASP A 330 -13.62 -9.69 22.20
C ASP A 330 -12.33 -10.47 21.91
N ASN A 331 -11.24 -10.17 22.61
CA ASN A 331 -9.91 -10.77 22.44
C ASN A 331 -9.32 -10.58 21.03
N SER A 332 -9.87 -9.68 20.22
CA SER A 332 -9.27 -9.38 18.91
C SER A 332 -8.00 -8.55 19.05
N SER A 333 -7.13 -8.64 18.05
CA SER A 333 -5.84 -7.95 18.08
C SER A 333 -5.47 -7.37 16.71
N SER A 334 -4.67 -6.30 16.72
CA SER A 334 -4.12 -5.72 15.50
C SER A 334 -2.71 -5.20 15.71
N GLU A 335 -1.90 -5.34 14.67
CA GLU A 335 -0.54 -4.81 14.63
C GLU A 335 -0.38 -3.86 13.44
N PHE A 336 0.42 -2.82 13.62
CA PHE A 336 0.80 -1.90 12.57
C PHE A 336 2.31 -1.68 12.61
N TYR A 337 2.99 -2.06 11.55
CA TYR A 337 4.42 -1.84 11.34
C TYR A 337 4.62 -1.02 10.09
N SER A 338 5.28 0.12 10.20
CA SER A 338 5.52 0.97 9.03
C SER A 338 6.93 1.56 9.02
N VAL A 339 7.47 1.71 7.82
CA VAL A 339 8.57 2.61 7.52
C VAL A 339 8.17 3.53 6.37
N ALA A 340 8.30 4.84 6.58
CA ALA A 340 8.06 5.86 5.58
C ALA A 340 9.35 6.64 5.34
N VAL A 341 9.81 6.67 4.09
CA VAL A 341 11.04 7.37 3.68
C VAL A 341 10.67 8.52 2.76
N THR A 342 11.15 9.70 3.11
CA THR A 342 11.00 10.90 2.29
C THR A 342 12.36 11.53 2.03
N ASN A 343 12.57 12.02 0.81
CA ASN A 343 13.78 12.71 0.37
C ASN A 343 13.41 13.89 -0.53
N ASN A 344 14.37 14.71 -0.93
CA ASN A 344 14.15 15.87 -1.79
C ASN A 344 13.02 16.78 -1.26
N ARG A 345 11.93 16.93 -2.01
CA ARG A 345 10.76 17.76 -1.65
C ARG A 345 9.50 16.95 -1.35
N GLN A 346 9.66 15.66 -1.10
CA GLN A 346 8.54 14.78 -0.78
C GLN A 346 7.86 15.18 0.52
N GLN A 347 6.56 14.95 0.58
CA GLN A 347 5.76 15.13 1.78
C GLN A 347 5.01 13.84 2.10
N ALA A 348 5.07 13.40 3.35
CA ALA A 348 4.29 12.27 3.83
C ALA A 348 3.56 12.63 5.13
N ASP A 349 2.27 12.42 5.18
CA ASP A 349 1.50 12.36 6.43
C ASP A 349 0.87 10.97 6.49
N THR A 350 1.51 10.09 7.25
CA THR A 350 1.14 8.68 7.36
C THR A 350 0.83 8.31 8.80
N GLY A 351 0.36 7.11 9.02
CA GLY A 351 0.09 6.65 10.37
C GLY A 351 -1.00 5.60 10.44
N THR A 352 -1.68 5.52 11.58
CA THR A 352 -2.69 4.50 11.78
C THR A 352 -3.78 4.92 12.77
N LYS A 353 -4.91 4.20 12.74
CA LYS A 353 -5.99 4.37 13.72
C LYS A 353 -6.35 3.01 14.30
N MET A 354 -6.28 2.88 15.62
CA MET A 354 -6.70 1.67 16.36
C MET A 354 -7.90 2.00 17.23
N ILE A 355 -9.06 1.43 16.90
CA ILE A 355 -10.33 1.70 17.59
C ILE A 355 -10.76 0.43 18.33
N HIS A 356 -10.69 0.46 19.64
CA HIS A 356 -11.05 -0.66 20.53
C HIS A 356 -12.50 -0.55 20.97
N ILE A 357 -13.28 -1.58 20.68
CA ILE A 357 -14.70 -1.71 21.03
C ILE A 357 -14.93 -2.92 21.94
N GLY A 358 -14.37 -4.07 21.57
CA GLY A 358 -14.49 -5.32 22.32
C GLY A 358 -13.60 -5.36 23.56
N ARG A 359 -13.85 -6.34 24.42
CA ARG A 359 -13.10 -6.58 25.67
C ARG A 359 -11.79 -7.30 25.38
N ASN A 360 -10.77 -7.05 26.22
CA ASN A 360 -9.45 -7.69 26.16
C ASN A 360 -8.75 -7.49 24.79
N THR A 361 -9.10 -6.48 24.05
CA THR A 361 -8.53 -6.20 22.73
C THR A 361 -7.10 -5.66 22.85
N ARG A 362 -6.26 -5.95 21.87
CA ARG A 362 -4.84 -5.54 21.87
C ARG A 362 -4.45 -4.89 20.56
N SER A 363 -3.66 -3.82 20.64
CA SER A 363 -3.03 -3.25 19.46
C SER A 363 -1.56 -2.88 19.72
N ARG A 364 -0.74 -3.04 18.69
CA ARG A 364 0.67 -2.64 18.69
C ARG A 364 0.94 -1.78 17.46
N ILE A 365 1.61 -0.66 17.67
CA ILE A 365 2.02 0.27 16.62
C ILE A 365 3.53 0.46 16.69
N VAL A 366 4.22 0.23 15.59
CA VAL A 366 5.65 0.55 15.41
C VAL A 366 5.78 1.32 14.10
N SER A 367 6.08 2.60 14.19
CA SER A 367 6.23 3.48 13.03
C SER A 367 7.62 4.09 12.99
N LYS A 368 8.30 3.94 11.86
CA LYS A 368 9.64 4.48 11.61
C LYS A 368 9.55 5.50 10.48
N GLY A 369 9.81 6.78 10.78
CA GLY A 369 9.91 7.85 9.80
C GLY A 369 11.38 8.12 9.46
N ILE A 370 11.71 8.30 8.18
CA ILE A 370 13.05 8.72 7.72
C ILE A 370 12.86 9.90 6.81
N SER A 371 13.54 11.00 7.12
CA SER A 371 13.41 12.26 6.38
C SER A 371 14.78 12.77 5.98
N ALA A 372 14.94 13.14 4.69
CA ALA A 372 16.18 13.62 4.12
C ALA A 372 15.94 14.82 3.17
N GLY A 373 16.98 15.53 2.77
CA GLY A 373 16.89 16.67 1.86
C GLY A 373 16.02 17.79 2.44
N HIS A 374 15.00 18.22 1.69
CA HIS A 374 14.00 19.24 2.10
C HIS A 374 12.62 18.63 2.38
N SER A 375 12.57 17.32 2.64
CA SER A 375 11.32 16.59 2.80
C SER A 375 10.66 16.79 4.16
N GLN A 376 9.35 16.50 4.22
CA GLN A 376 8.56 16.55 5.44
C GLN A 376 7.90 15.19 5.66
N ASN A 377 8.13 14.60 6.83
CA ASN A 377 7.58 13.30 7.19
C ASN A 377 6.78 13.42 8.50
N SER A 378 5.51 13.13 8.44
CA SER A 378 4.60 13.24 9.58
C SER A 378 4.01 11.86 9.90
N TYR A 379 4.02 11.50 11.17
CA TYR A 379 3.25 10.39 11.71
C TYR A 379 2.01 10.90 12.45
N ARG A 380 0.85 10.33 12.16
CA ARG A 380 -0.40 10.63 12.85
C ARG A 380 -1.05 9.35 13.37
N GLY A 381 -1.24 9.24 14.68
CA GLY A 381 -1.76 8.03 15.33
C GLY A 381 -2.98 8.30 16.17
N LEU A 382 -4.13 7.66 15.85
CA LEU A 382 -5.31 7.65 16.71
C LEU A 382 -5.39 6.32 17.44
N VAL A 383 -5.43 6.37 18.77
CA VAL A 383 -5.80 5.24 19.63
C VAL A 383 -7.06 5.60 20.39
N LYS A 384 -8.15 4.88 20.12
CA LYS A 384 -9.45 5.15 20.76
C LYS A 384 -9.97 3.93 21.49
N MET A 385 -10.09 4.04 22.81
CA MET A 385 -10.71 3.04 23.69
C MET A 385 -12.14 3.48 23.98
N LEU A 386 -13.13 2.74 23.45
CA LEU A 386 -14.55 3.01 23.72
C LEU A 386 -14.98 2.52 25.12
N PRO A 387 -16.11 2.96 25.67
CA PRO A 387 -16.56 2.58 27.01
C PRO A 387 -16.64 1.05 27.24
N GLY A 388 -16.95 0.26 26.21
CA GLY A 388 -17.02 -1.22 26.27
C GLY A 388 -15.67 -1.94 26.17
N ALA A 389 -14.56 -1.24 25.89
CA ALA A 389 -13.25 -1.82 25.68
C ALA A 389 -12.53 -2.17 27.00
N GLU A 390 -13.15 -3.01 27.82
CA GLU A 390 -12.59 -3.46 29.10
C GLU A 390 -11.27 -4.20 28.89
N ASN A 391 -10.28 -3.88 29.71
CA ASN A 391 -8.94 -4.47 29.69
C ASN A 391 -8.22 -4.35 28.32
N ALA A 392 -8.64 -3.42 27.48
CA ALA A 392 -7.97 -3.16 26.21
C ALA A 392 -6.56 -2.61 26.46
N ARG A 393 -5.61 -2.96 25.58
CA ARG A 393 -4.22 -2.50 25.67
C ARG A 393 -3.73 -2.03 24.32
N ASN A 394 -3.04 -0.89 24.32
CA ASN A 394 -2.28 -0.40 23.19
C ASN A 394 -0.84 -0.12 23.60
N TYR A 395 0.10 -0.46 22.72
CA TYR A 395 1.47 0.02 22.75
C TYR A 395 1.76 0.72 21.42
N SER A 396 2.29 1.95 21.47
CA SER A 396 2.65 2.75 20.30
C SER A 396 4.09 3.24 20.42
N GLN A 397 4.89 2.96 19.42
CA GLN A 397 6.25 3.47 19.26
C GLN A 397 6.38 4.20 17.93
N CYS A 398 6.79 5.48 17.96
CA CYS A 398 6.91 6.34 16.80
C CYS A 398 8.30 6.96 16.79
N ASP A 399 9.19 6.45 15.95
CA ASP A 399 10.57 6.93 15.87
C ASP A 399 10.80 7.66 14.54
N SER A 400 11.55 8.76 14.59
CA SER A 400 11.94 9.53 13.42
C SER A 400 13.45 9.67 13.34
N LEU A 401 14.00 9.49 12.13
CA LEU A 401 15.41 9.65 11.80
C LEU A 401 15.57 10.77 10.78
N LEU A 402 16.38 11.78 11.11
CA LEU A 402 16.68 12.90 10.24
C LEU A 402 18.07 12.72 9.62
N ILE A 403 18.16 12.99 8.31
CA ILE A 403 19.38 12.98 7.52
C ILE A 403 19.56 14.37 6.90
N GLY A 404 20.56 15.11 7.36
CA GLY A 404 20.73 16.51 6.96
C GLY A 404 20.06 17.51 7.92
N SER A 405 19.89 18.76 7.47
CA SER A 405 19.45 19.87 8.33
C SER A 405 18.11 20.50 7.92
N ASP A 406 17.69 20.28 6.67
CA ASP A 406 16.55 21.00 6.06
C ASP A 406 15.30 20.14 5.92
N CYS A 407 15.34 18.90 6.42
CA CYS A 407 14.19 18.00 6.47
C CYS A 407 13.46 18.11 7.83
N GLY A 408 12.17 17.72 7.83
CA GLY A 408 11.32 17.76 9.02
C GLY A 408 10.73 16.41 9.37
N ALA A 409 10.52 16.18 10.68
CA ALA A 409 9.77 15.07 11.22
C ALA A 409 8.75 15.58 12.24
N HIS A 410 7.51 15.12 12.13
CA HIS A 410 6.39 15.57 12.96
C HIS A 410 5.61 14.38 13.49
N THR A 411 5.14 14.47 14.73
CA THR A 411 4.35 13.40 15.37
C THR A 411 3.08 13.98 15.96
N PHE A 412 1.93 13.44 15.56
CA PHE A 412 0.59 13.90 15.98
C PHE A 412 -0.16 12.74 16.66
N PRO A 413 0.09 12.44 17.94
CA PRO A 413 -0.66 11.42 18.66
C PRO A 413 -2.05 11.96 19.06
N ASP A 414 -3.09 11.15 18.88
CA ASP A 414 -4.44 11.37 19.37
C ASP A 414 -4.87 10.16 20.22
N ILE A 415 -4.95 10.34 21.53
CA ILE A 415 -5.27 9.27 22.47
C ILE A 415 -6.59 9.60 23.17
N GLN A 416 -7.61 8.78 22.91
CA GLN A 416 -8.95 8.91 23.44
C GLN A 416 -9.31 7.67 24.27
N ASN A 417 -9.17 7.76 25.59
CA ASN A 417 -9.52 6.63 26.48
C ASN A 417 -10.81 6.92 27.27
N SER A 418 -11.85 6.13 27.02
CA SER A 418 -13.15 6.20 27.70
C SER A 418 -13.42 5.01 28.62
N ASN A 419 -12.42 4.13 28.86
CA ASN A 419 -12.58 2.98 29.77
C ASN A 419 -11.48 2.96 30.83
N PRO A 420 -11.80 2.92 32.13
CA PRO A 420 -10.81 3.04 33.22
C PRO A 420 -9.90 1.80 33.36
N THR A 421 -10.27 0.67 32.76
CA THR A 421 -9.42 -0.56 32.80
C THR A 421 -8.49 -0.69 31.59
N ALA A 422 -8.64 0.20 30.59
CA ALA A 422 -7.80 0.19 29.41
C ALA A 422 -6.45 0.86 29.68
N ILE A 423 -5.39 0.36 29.05
CA ILE A 423 -4.03 0.84 29.16
C ILE A 423 -3.53 1.27 27.78
N VAL A 424 -3.00 2.50 27.71
CA VAL A 424 -2.35 3.04 26.51
C VAL A 424 -0.94 3.47 26.88
N GLU A 425 0.03 2.91 26.16
CA GLU A 425 1.45 3.26 26.26
C GLU A 425 1.88 3.91 24.94
N HIS A 426 2.52 5.05 25.01
CA HIS A 426 2.99 5.76 23.81
C HIS A 426 4.38 6.32 24.07
N GLU A 427 5.31 6.04 23.17
CA GLU A 427 6.64 6.64 23.14
C GLU A 427 6.95 7.19 21.74
N ALA A 428 7.68 8.29 21.69
CA ALA A 428 8.11 8.90 20.44
C ALA A 428 9.56 9.39 20.60
N THR A 429 10.39 9.10 19.59
CA THR A 429 11.76 9.56 19.54
C THR A 429 12.06 10.25 18.22
N THR A 430 12.93 11.26 18.26
CA THR A 430 13.49 11.86 17.05
C THR A 430 15.00 11.92 17.20
N SER A 431 15.70 11.36 16.24
CA SER A 431 17.16 11.35 16.20
C SER A 431 17.67 11.86 14.86
N LYS A 432 18.91 12.34 14.84
CA LYS A 432 19.63 12.72 13.63
C LYS A 432 20.83 11.78 13.48
N ILE A 433 21.17 11.40 12.27
CA ILE A 433 22.44 10.69 12.02
C ILE A 433 23.58 11.62 12.48
N SER A 434 24.41 11.12 13.41
CA SER A 434 25.47 11.93 13.95
C SER A 434 26.70 11.94 13.01
N GLU A 435 27.37 13.08 12.93
CA GLU A 435 28.64 13.21 12.20
C GLU A 435 29.69 12.24 12.75
N ASP A 436 29.69 11.94 14.04
CA ASP A 436 30.59 10.98 14.67
C ASP A 436 30.35 9.55 14.16
N GLN A 437 29.10 9.14 13.92
CA GLN A 437 28.78 7.84 13.35
C GLN A 437 29.29 7.73 11.91
N LEU A 438 29.06 8.76 11.09
CA LEU A 438 29.57 8.82 9.72
C LEU A 438 31.09 8.84 9.70
N PHE A 439 31.73 9.66 10.56
CA PHE A 439 33.17 9.72 10.70
C PHE A 439 33.75 8.34 11.07
N TYR A 440 33.13 7.62 12.02
CA TYR A 440 33.54 6.29 12.43
C TYR A 440 33.49 5.28 11.27
N CYS A 441 32.46 5.34 10.42
CA CYS A 441 32.33 4.52 9.22
C CYS A 441 33.42 4.89 8.19
N ASN A 442 33.60 6.19 7.92
CA ASN A 442 34.58 6.70 6.97
C ASN A 442 36.04 6.32 7.35
N GLN A 443 36.36 6.33 8.66
CA GLN A 443 37.66 5.87 9.17
C GLN A 443 37.95 4.39 8.87
N ARG A 444 36.92 3.60 8.57
CA ARG A 444 36.99 2.20 8.18
C ARG A 444 36.90 1.97 6.68
N GLY A 445 36.91 3.04 5.89
CA GLY A 445 36.86 2.98 4.44
C GLY A 445 35.45 2.77 3.88
N ILE A 446 34.39 2.94 4.72
CA ILE A 446 33.01 2.89 4.26
C ILE A 446 32.60 4.28 3.79
N PRO A 447 32.25 4.50 2.52
CA PRO A 447 31.76 5.78 2.01
C PRO A 447 30.55 6.29 2.80
N SER A 448 30.36 7.61 2.86
CA SER A 448 29.24 8.20 3.63
C SER A 448 27.87 7.72 3.17
N GLU A 449 27.65 7.53 1.88
CA GLU A 449 26.40 7.02 1.32
C GLU A 449 26.11 5.59 1.79
N ASP A 450 27.09 4.71 1.73
CA ASP A 450 26.99 3.33 2.22
C ASP A 450 26.73 3.29 3.73
N ALA A 451 27.40 4.18 4.49
CA ALA A 451 27.20 4.30 5.93
C ALA A 451 25.77 4.70 6.28
N VAL A 452 25.19 5.66 5.54
CA VAL A 452 23.77 6.03 5.70
C VAL A 452 22.86 4.85 5.34
N GLY A 453 23.11 4.16 4.24
CA GLY A 453 22.36 2.96 3.86
C GLY A 453 22.35 1.88 4.96
N LEU A 454 23.52 1.61 5.58
CA LEU A 454 23.65 0.67 6.69
C LEU A 454 22.85 1.10 7.92
N ILE A 455 22.93 2.38 8.31
CA ILE A 455 22.19 2.93 9.47
C ILE A 455 20.70 2.84 9.23
N VAL A 456 20.22 3.24 8.06
CA VAL A 456 18.81 3.22 7.66
C VAL A 456 18.24 1.81 7.61
N ASN A 457 18.97 0.87 7.01
CA ASN A 457 18.55 -0.54 7.00
C ASN A 457 18.50 -1.14 8.41
N GLY A 458 19.45 -0.78 9.28
CA GLY A 458 19.43 -1.15 10.69
C GLY A 458 18.21 -0.58 11.44
N TYR A 459 17.88 0.69 11.16
CA TYR A 459 16.74 1.39 11.75
C TYR A 459 15.40 0.80 11.32
N ALA A 460 15.26 0.42 10.04
CA ALA A 460 14.04 -0.17 9.48
C ALA A 460 13.90 -1.68 9.73
N LYS A 461 14.92 -2.36 10.28
CA LYS A 461 15.02 -3.82 10.39
C LYS A 461 13.79 -4.48 11.00
N GLU A 462 13.22 -3.91 12.06
CA GLU A 462 12.06 -4.48 12.75
C GLU A 462 10.83 -4.56 11.84
N VAL A 463 10.61 -3.53 11.01
CA VAL A 463 9.50 -3.47 10.05
C VAL A 463 9.77 -4.43 8.89
N LEU A 464 10.97 -4.39 8.32
CA LEU A 464 11.35 -5.24 7.17
C LEU A 464 11.30 -6.73 7.50
N ALA A 465 11.57 -7.11 8.74
CA ALA A 465 11.47 -8.50 9.20
C ALA A 465 10.03 -9.05 9.24
N ARG A 466 9.02 -8.18 9.07
CA ARG A 466 7.60 -8.58 9.00
C ARG A 466 7.12 -8.90 7.59
N LEU A 467 7.88 -8.47 6.59
CA LEU A 467 7.58 -8.77 5.18
C LEU A 467 7.96 -10.22 4.84
N PRO A 468 7.26 -10.85 3.89
CA PRO A 468 7.76 -12.06 3.23
C PRO A 468 9.17 -11.83 2.66
N MET A 469 10.00 -12.88 2.63
CA MET A 469 11.44 -12.75 2.38
C MET A 469 11.76 -12.08 1.03
N GLU A 470 11.03 -12.44 -0.01
CA GLU A 470 11.18 -11.91 -1.37
C GLU A 470 11.00 -10.39 -1.39
N PHE A 471 9.97 -9.91 -0.72
CA PHE A 471 9.62 -8.49 -0.63
C PHE A 471 10.49 -7.71 0.35
N ALA A 472 11.02 -8.37 1.37
CA ALA A 472 11.97 -7.75 2.29
C ALA A 472 13.28 -7.37 1.60
N VAL A 473 13.73 -8.17 0.60
CA VAL A 473 14.91 -7.86 -0.22
C VAL A 473 14.65 -6.64 -1.10
N GLU A 474 13.51 -6.61 -1.79
CA GLU A 474 13.10 -5.47 -2.61
C GLU A 474 12.99 -4.19 -1.76
N ALA A 475 12.29 -4.26 -0.63
CA ALA A 475 12.12 -3.12 0.26
C ALA A 475 13.46 -2.55 0.76
N ARG A 476 14.44 -3.40 1.09
CA ARG A 476 15.80 -2.94 1.48
C ARG A 476 16.48 -2.17 0.35
N LYS A 477 16.41 -2.68 -0.88
CA LYS A 477 16.95 -2.01 -2.06
C LYS A 477 16.30 -0.64 -2.26
N LEU A 478 14.96 -0.57 -2.16
CA LEU A 478 14.21 0.67 -2.30
C LEU A 478 14.57 1.71 -1.25
N LEU A 479 14.77 1.30 0.02
CA LEU A 479 15.21 2.21 1.08
C LEU A 479 16.57 2.84 0.77
N SER A 480 17.51 2.07 0.23
CA SER A 480 18.83 2.58 -0.13
C SER A 480 18.76 3.56 -1.30
N VAL A 481 18.06 3.19 -2.39
CA VAL A 481 17.89 4.04 -3.60
C VAL A 481 17.14 5.34 -3.29
N SER A 482 16.13 5.29 -2.42
CA SER A 482 15.34 6.48 -2.05
C SER A 482 16.14 7.57 -1.34
N LEU A 483 17.32 7.24 -0.83
CA LEU A 483 18.20 8.14 -0.09
C LEU A 483 19.48 8.52 -0.85
N GLU A 484 19.67 8.07 -2.08
CA GLU A 484 20.78 8.48 -2.93
C GLU A 484 20.81 10.00 -3.09
N GLY A 485 21.98 10.60 -2.99
CA GLY A 485 22.15 12.05 -3.06
C GLY A 485 21.65 12.83 -1.83
N SER A 486 21.25 12.16 -0.75
CA SER A 486 20.77 12.83 0.48
C SER A 486 21.89 13.40 1.35
N ILE A 487 23.14 13.07 1.03
CA ILE A 487 24.34 13.60 1.69
C ILE A 487 25.00 14.55 0.69
N GLY A 488 24.64 15.82 0.75
CA GLY A 488 25.24 16.92 0.01
C GLY A 488 25.80 17.95 0.95
#